data_452a7845beba64e3cf402d08127581f3
#
_entry.id   452a7845beba64e3cf402d08127581f3
#
_cell.length_a   1.000
_cell.length_b   1.000
_cell.length_c   1.000
_cell.angle_alpha   90.00
_cell.angle_beta   90.00
_cell.angle_gamma   90.00
#
_symmetry.space_group_name_H-M   'P 1'
#
loop_
_entity.id
_entity.type
_entity.pdbx_description
1 polymer ?
#
loop_
_entity_poly.entity_id
_entity_poly.type
_entity_poly.pdbx_seq_one_letter_code
_entity_poly.pdbx_strand_id
1 'polypeptide(L)'
;MKLDAIQYIPHEQPMVFIDHLTEVAEGRAKAELTITPELMFCEADGLPTWASIEIMAQTISAYSGWQGQQSKQAPKVGFLLGTRKLNLPIPYFALGSRLIIQIEQQYFHEGLGQFSCEIQYAEHCIQATLSVFEPTETPFE
;
A
#
# COMPACT_ATOMS: atom_id res chain seq x y z
N MET A 1 -8.89 -9.21 -12.68
CA MET A 1 -9.47 -9.46 -11.36
C MET A 1 -9.40 -8.20 -10.53
N LYS A 2 -10.37 -7.97 -9.67
CA LYS A 2 -10.35 -6.84 -8.75
C LYS A 2 -10.84 -7.31 -7.39
N LEU A 3 -9.98 -7.18 -6.40
CA LEU A 3 -10.30 -7.57 -5.04
C LEU A 3 -10.40 -6.29 -4.20
N ASP A 4 -11.53 -6.11 -3.51
CA ASP A 4 -11.73 -4.92 -2.68
C ASP A 4 -10.67 -4.88 -1.59
N ALA A 5 -9.89 -3.79 -1.56
CA ALA A 5 -8.78 -3.69 -0.64
C ALA A 5 -9.21 -3.73 0.82
N ILE A 6 -10.37 -3.18 1.13
CA ILE A 6 -10.84 -3.08 2.50
C ILE A 6 -11.01 -4.45 3.16
N GLN A 7 -11.14 -5.52 2.36
CA GLN A 7 -11.24 -6.88 2.88
C GLN A 7 -9.91 -7.40 3.40
N TYR A 8 -8.80 -6.77 3.05
CA TYR A 8 -7.46 -7.30 3.31
C TYR A 8 -6.63 -6.41 4.21
N ILE A 9 -7.11 -5.22 4.54
CA ILE A 9 -6.35 -4.30 5.38
C ILE A 9 -7.08 -4.08 6.69
N PRO A 10 -6.34 -3.77 7.77
CA PRO A 10 -6.98 -3.47 9.05
C PRO A 10 -7.58 -2.06 9.11
N HIS A 11 -7.31 -1.25 8.11
CA HIS A 11 -7.76 0.14 8.07
C HIS A 11 -9.25 0.23 7.81
N GLU A 12 -9.84 1.32 8.28
CA GLU A 12 -11.26 1.63 8.04
C GLU A 12 -11.34 3.03 7.48
N GLN A 13 -12.43 3.31 6.74
CA GLN A 13 -12.64 4.65 6.24
C GLN A 13 -12.71 5.63 7.41
N PRO A 14 -12.19 6.84 7.28
CA PRO A 14 -11.67 7.43 6.03
C PRO A 14 -10.18 7.17 5.76
N MET A 15 -9.57 6.22 6.45
CA MET A 15 -8.13 5.98 6.37
C MET A 15 -7.71 5.05 5.22
N VAL A 16 -8.64 4.64 4.37
CA VAL A 16 -8.34 3.71 3.29
C VAL A 16 -7.91 4.48 2.04
N PHE A 17 -6.72 4.17 1.53
CA PHE A 17 -6.12 4.86 0.40
C PHE A 17 -5.91 3.98 -0.83
N ILE A 18 -6.45 2.77 -0.85
CA ILE A 18 -6.42 1.96 -2.07
C ILE A 18 -7.80 1.38 -2.28
N ASP A 19 -8.17 1.24 -3.56
CA ASP A 19 -9.52 0.76 -3.89
C ASP A 19 -9.53 -0.75 -4.07
N HIS A 20 -8.63 -1.25 -4.89
CA HIS A 20 -8.62 -2.67 -5.27
C HIS A 20 -7.22 -3.20 -5.41
N LEU A 21 -7.05 -4.48 -5.12
CA LEU A 21 -5.92 -5.25 -5.61
C LEU A 21 -6.29 -5.74 -6.99
N THR A 22 -5.48 -5.43 -7.99
CA THR A 22 -5.75 -5.83 -9.37
C THR A 22 -4.96 -7.06 -9.79
N GLU A 23 -3.81 -7.29 -9.15
CA GLU A 23 -3.02 -8.50 -9.33
C GLU A 23 -2.38 -8.83 -7.99
N VAL A 24 -2.32 -10.10 -7.69
CA VAL A 24 -1.62 -10.52 -6.48
C VAL A 24 -1.09 -11.93 -6.69
N ALA A 25 0.14 -12.14 -6.27
CA ALA A 25 0.81 -13.43 -6.30
C ALA A 25 1.81 -13.42 -5.16
N GLU A 26 2.41 -14.57 -4.89
CA GLU A 26 3.40 -14.62 -3.82
C GLU A 26 4.55 -13.67 -4.13
N GLY A 27 4.81 -12.75 -3.21
CA GLY A 27 5.91 -11.82 -3.34
C GLY A 27 5.62 -10.55 -4.09
N ARG A 28 4.40 -10.37 -4.62
CA ARG A 28 4.11 -9.13 -5.35
C ARG A 28 2.62 -8.87 -5.45
N ALA A 29 2.29 -7.61 -5.65
CA ALA A 29 0.89 -7.22 -5.82
C ALA A 29 0.81 -5.90 -6.58
N LYS A 30 -0.32 -5.69 -7.22
CA LYS A 30 -0.68 -4.41 -7.81
C LYS A 30 -2.01 -3.96 -7.25
N ALA A 31 -2.13 -2.66 -7.07
CA ALA A 31 -3.36 -2.05 -6.58
C ALA A 31 -3.67 -0.83 -7.42
N GLU A 32 -4.88 -0.32 -7.26
CA GLU A 32 -5.25 0.93 -7.91
C GLU A 32 -5.97 1.83 -6.93
N LEU A 33 -5.87 3.13 -7.18
CA LEU A 33 -6.55 4.15 -6.40
C LEU A 33 -6.99 5.25 -7.35
N THR A 34 -8.27 5.63 -7.28
CA THR A 34 -8.77 6.80 -7.98
C THR A 34 -8.78 7.96 -6.98
N ILE A 35 -8.23 9.10 -7.40
CA ILE A 35 -8.13 10.27 -6.53
C ILE A 35 -9.47 11.00 -6.52
N THR A 36 -10.13 11.00 -5.38
CA THR A 36 -11.43 11.64 -5.20
C THR A 36 -11.36 12.68 -4.08
N PRO A 37 -12.27 13.67 -4.08
CA PRO A 37 -12.26 14.67 -3.02
C PRO A 37 -12.53 14.11 -1.63
N GLU A 38 -13.10 12.91 -1.55
CA GLU A 38 -13.42 12.28 -0.28
C GLU A 38 -12.20 11.66 0.41
N LEU A 39 -11.10 11.49 -0.30
CA LEU A 39 -9.90 10.95 0.31
C LEU A 39 -9.39 11.89 1.39
N MET A 40 -8.97 11.31 2.52
CA MET A 40 -8.36 12.08 3.58
C MET A 40 -7.13 12.80 3.03
N PHE A 41 -6.88 14.01 3.48
CA PHE A 41 -5.77 14.88 3.05
C PHE A 41 -5.92 15.46 1.65
N CYS A 42 -7.01 15.14 0.94
CA CYS A 42 -7.20 15.68 -0.40
C CYS A 42 -7.51 17.17 -0.32
N GLU A 43 -6.87 17.95 -1.20
CA GLU A 43 -7.02 19.39 -1.28
C GLU A 43 -7.62 19.75 -2.62
N ALA A 44 -7.83 21.07 -2.84
CA ALA A 44 -8.40 21.52 -4.12
C ALA A 44 -7.54 21.09 -5.31
N ASP A 45 -6.23 21.04 -5.14
CA ASP A 45 -5.31 20.66 -6.22
C ASP A 45 -5.13 19.16 -6.34
N GLY A 46 -5.71 18.38 -5.44
CA GLY A 46 -5.60 16.93 -5.47
C GLY A 46 -5.02 16.38 -4.19
N LEU A 47 -4.53 15.16 -4.26
CA LEU A 47 -3.93 14.48 -3.12
C LEU A 47 -2.45 14.80 -3.07
N PRO A 48 -1.94 15.35 -1.96
CA PRO A 48 -0.50 15.61 -1.87
C PRO A 48 0.31 14.34 -2.07
N THR A 49 1.39 14.44 -2.84
CA THR A 49 2.16 13.24 -3.18
C THR A 49 2.92 12.65 -2.00
N TRP A 50 3.05 13.38 -0.88
CA TRP A 50 3.66 12.77 0.31
C TRP A 50 2.79 11.64 0.84
N ALA A 51 1.52 11.55 0.47
CA ALA A 51 0.68 10.42 0.83
C ALA A 51 1.11 9.12 0.15
N SER A 52 2.04 9.18 -0.80
CA SER A 52 2.56 7.99 -1.48
C SER A 52 3.04 6.93 -0.50
N ILE A 53 3.67 7.34 0.61
CA ILE A 53 4.18 6.39 1.59
C ILE A 53 3.04 5.57 2.17
N GLU A 54 1.94 6.23 2.52
CA GLU A 54 0.79 5.54 3.08
C GLU A 54 0.12 4.64 2.03
N ILE A 55 0.03 5.14 0.80
CA ILE A 55 -0.56 4.35 -0.30
C ILE A 55 0.24 3.07 -0.51
N MET A 56 1.56 3.19 -0.55
CA MET A 56 2.44 2.03 -0.72
C MET A 56 2.32 1.08 0.47
N ALA A 57 2.31 1.63 1.68
CA ALA A 57 2.23 0.81 2.89
C ALA A 57 0.91 0.05 2.95
N GLN A 58 -0.19 0.68 2.54
CA GLN A 58 -1.48 -0.01 2.52
C GLN A 58 -1.53 -1.10 1.45
N THR A 59 -0.83 -0.91 0.34
CA THR A 59 -0.76 -1.96 -0.66
C THR A 59 -0.02 -3.17 -0.10
N ILE A 60 1.06 -2.94 0.66
CA ILE A 60 1.76 -4.03 1.33
C ILE A 60 0.83 -4.71 2.34
N SER A 61 0.06 -3.92 3.09
CA SER A 61 -0.87 -4.45 4.07
C SER A 61 -1.94 -5.32 3.40
N ALA A 62 -2.45 -4.86 2.26
CA ALA A 62 -3.44 -5.65 1.51
C ALA A 62 -2.85 -6.95 1.00
N TYR A 63 -1.61 -6.91 0.52
CA TYR A 63 -0.91 -8.13 0.11
C TYR A 63 -0.79 -9.10 1.28
N SER A 64 -0.37 -8.61 2.45
CA SER A 64 -0.23 -9.45 3.63
C SER A 64 -1.57 -10.03 4.06
N GLY A 65 -2.63 -9.22 3.99
CA GLY A 65 -3.97 -9.70 4.31
C GLY A 65 -4.45 -10.78 3.36
N TRP A 66 -4.13 -10.62 2.07
CA TRP A 66 -4.47 -11.64 1.09
C TRP A 66 -3.72 -12.94 1.39
N GLN A 67 -2.42 -12.86 1.70
CA GLN A 67 -1.65 -14.04 2.09
C GLN A 67 -2.24 -14.70 3.32
N GLY A 68 -2.63 -13.89 4.30
CA GLY A 68 -3.22 -14.41 5.53
C GLY A 68 -4.51 -15.18 5.26
N GLN A 69 -5.34 -14.67 4.36
CA GLN A 69 -6.58 -15.36 4.01
C GLN A 69 -6.32 -16.68 3.28
N GLN A 70 -5.27 -16.74 2.47
CA GLN A 70 -4.90 -18.00 1.85
C GLN A 70 -4.54 -19.04 2.91
N SER A 71 -4.05 -18.60 4.06
CA SER A 71 -3.71 -19.45 5.19
C SER A 71 -4.79 -19.44 6.26
N LYS A 72 -5.95 -18.86 5.96
CA LYS A 72 -7.09 -18.77 6.88
C LYS A 72 -6.74 -18.04 8.17
N GLN A 73 -5.95 -16.98 8.05
CA GLN A 73 -5.57 -16.14 9.17
C GLN A 73 -6.22 -14.77 9.03
N ALA A 74 -6.43 -14.10 10.16
CA ALA A 74 -6.95 -12.75 10.15
C ALA A 74 -5.88 -11.77 9.61
N PRO A 75 -6.32 -10.62 9.07
CA PRO A 75 -5.36 -9.62 8.65
C PRO A 75 -4.49 -9.18 9.82
N LYS A 76 -3.20 -9.02 9.57
CA LYS A 76 -2.25 -8.64 10.60
C LYS A 76 -2.01 -7.14 10.54
N VAL A 77 -1.72 -6.56 11.69
CA VAL A 77 -1.33 -5.17 11.78
C VAL A 77 0.16 -5.10 11.56
N GLY A 78 0.57 -4.39 10.51
CA GLY A 78 1.97 -4.18 10.22
C GLY A 78 2.38 -2.77 10.59
N PHE A 79 3.67 -2.58 10.83
CA PHE A 79 4.21 -1.29 11.20
C PHE A 79 5.24 -0.84 10.17
N LEU A 80 5.08 0.37 9.67
CA LEU A 80 6.07 0.95 8.77
C LEU A 80 7.28 1.37 9.60
N LEU A 81 8.44 0.80 9.29
CA LEU A 81 9.66 1.12 10.01
C LEU A 81 10.47 2.22 9.33
N GLY A 82 10.40 2.30 8.02
CA GLY A 82 11.16 3.32 7.33
C GLY A 82 10.96 3.29 5.83
N THR A 83 11.39 4.37 5.20
CA THR A 83 11.30 4.56 3.76
C THR A 83 12.65 5.06 3.26
N ARG A 84 13.11 4.50 2.14
CA ARG A 84 14.34 4.94 1.51
C ARG A 84 14.08 5.22 0.04
N LYS A 85 14.89 6.13 -0.51
CA LYS A 85 14.93 6.41 -1.95
C LYS A 85 13.61 6.96 -2.49
N LEU A 86 12.83 7.60 -1.61
CA LEU A 86 11.59 8.23 -2.05
C LEU A 86 11.91 9.55 -2.72
N ASN A 87 11.35 9.75 -3.91
CA ASN A 87 11.47 10.99 -4.64
C ASN A 87 10.09 11.40 -5.10
N LEU A 88 9.69 12.63 -4.80
CA LEU A 88 8.37 13.15 -5.12
C LEU A 88 8.51 14.25 -6.16
N PRO A 89 8.49 13.90 -7.46
CA PRO A 89 8.76 14.88 -8.53
C PRO A 89 7.65 15.90 -8.73
N ILE A 90 6.46 15.64 -8.22
CA ILE A 90 5.32 16.54 -8.37
C ILE A 90 4.63 16.69 -7.03
N PRO A 91 3.92 17.84 -6.80
CA PRO A 91 3.31 18.07 -5.48
C PRO A 91 1.98 17.37 -5.26
N TYR A 92 1.20 17.12 -6.31
CA TYR A 92 -0.14 16.57 -6.16
C TYR A 92 -0.46 15.53 -7.22
N PHE A 93 -1.29 14.55 -6.82
CA PHE A 93 -2.00 13.70 -7.77
C PHE A 93 -3.34 14.37 -8.05
N ALA A 94 -3.61 14.69 -9.31
CA ALA A 94 -4.81 15.45 -9.68
C ALA A 94 -6.09 14.68 -9.38
N LEU A 95 -7.14 15.43 -9.03
CA LEU A 95 -8.45 14.84 -8.84
C LEU A 95 -8.89 14.11 -10.10
N GLY A 96 -9.51 12.96 -9.92
CA GLY A 96 -10.00 12.15 -11.04
C GLY A 96 -8.98 11.23 -11.67
N SER A 97 -7.70 11.36 -11.30
CA SER A 97 -6.67 10.51 -11.87
C SER A 97 -6.66 9.16 -11.18
N ARG A 98 -6.07 8.19 -11.87
CA ARG A 98 -5.96 6.82 -11.36
C ARG A 98 -4.50 6.48 -11.20
N LEU A 99 -4.17 6.01 -10.01
CA LEU A 99 -2.82 5.55 -9.70
C LEU A 99 -2.76 4.04 -9.78
N ILE A 100 -1.65 3.54 -10.28
CA ILE A 100 -1.35 2.11 -10.27
C ILE A 100 -0.18 1.92 -9.32
N ILE A 101 -0.38 1.11 -8.30
CA ILE A 101 0.64 0.86 -7.29
C ILE A 101 1.14 -0.56 -7.46
N GLN A 102 2.45 -0.73 -7.44
CA GLN A 102 3.06 -2.04 -7.55
C GLN A 102 4.05 -2.22 -6.43
N ILE A 103 3.97 -3.37 -5.77
CA ILE A 103 4.93 -3.71 -4.72
C ILE A 103 5.53 -5.07 -5.02
N GLU A 104 6.79 -5.22 -4.61
CA GLU A 104 7.51 -6.48 -4.76
C GLU A 104 8.32 -6.73 -3.52
N GLN A 105 8.10 -7.87 -2.89
CA GLN A 105 8.82 -8.24 -1.68
C GLN A 105 10.24 -8.61 -2.04
N GLN A 106 11.19 -7.97 -1.38
CA GLN A 106 12.60 -8.27 -1.57
C GLN A 106 13.09 -9.30 -0.56
N TYR A 107 12.62 -9.20 0.67
CA TYR A 107 12.81 -10.26 1.63
C TYR A 107 11.79 -10.13 2.75
N PHE A 108 11.61 -11.21 3.49
CA PHE A 108 10.76 -11.23 4.67
C PHE A 108 11.33 -12.28 5.62
N HIS A 109 11.69 -11.88 6.82
CA HIS A 109 12.31 -12.78 7.78
C HIS A 109 11.98 -12.33 9.20
N GLU A 110 11.39 -13.23 9.97
CA GLU A 110 11.04 -12.98 11.35
C GLU A 110 10.21 -11.71 11.53
N GLY A 111 9.26 -11.52 10.63
CA GLY A 111 8.37 -10.36 10.68
C GLY A 111 8.92 -9.12 10.02
N LEU A 112 10.21 -9.07 9.70
CA LEU A 112 10.80 -7.91 9.06
C LEU A 112 10.78 -8.09 7.55
N GLY A 113 10.10 -7.19 6.86
CA GLY A 113 9.99 -7.24 5.43
C GLY A 113 10.53 -5.99 4.76
N GLN A 114 11.02 -6.16 3.55
CA GLN A 114 11.45 -5.04 2.73
C GLN A 114 10.81 -5.19 1.37
N PHE A 115 10.19 -4.10 0.90
CA PHE A 115 9.46 -4.09 -0.34
C PHE A 115 9.93 -2.96 -1.24
N SER A 116 10.08 -3.26 -2.52
CA SER A 116 10.27 -2.27 -3.56
C SER A 116 8.89 -1.83 -4.01
N CYS A 117 8.64 -0.53 -4.01
CA CYS A 117 7.31 0.01 -4.29
C CYS A 117 7.36 1.06 -5.37
N GLU A 118 6.31 1.13 -6.19
CA GLU A 118 6.22 2.20 -7.16
C GLU A 118 4.78 2.59 -7.38
N ILE A 119 4.58 3.87 -7.68
CA ILE A 119 3.27 4.40 -8.07
C ILE A 119 3.43 4.99 -9.45
N GLN A 120 2.62 4.49 -10.37
CA GLN A 120 2.57 5.01 -11.73
C GLN A 120 1.46 6.05 -11.80
N TYR A 121 1.81 7.26 -12.21
CA TYR A 121 0.88 8.35 -12.33
C TYR A 121 1.20 9.10 -13.62
N ALA A 122 0.36 8.94 -14.65
CA ALA A 122 0.59 9.51 -15.96
C ALA A 122 2.02 9.12 -16.44
N GLU A 123 2.86 10.10 -16.68
CA GLU A 123 4.23 9.84 -17.13
C GLU A 123 5.23 9.77 -15.98
N HIS A 124 4.74 9.92 -14.74
CA HIS A 124 5.62 9.90 -13.56
C HIS A 124 5.62 8.54 -12.91
N CYS A 125 6.77 8.16 -12.36
CA CYS A 125 6.89 6.94 -11.59
C CYS A 125 7.55 7.28 -10.26
N ILE A 126 6.78 7.13 -9.18
CA ILE A 126 7.29 7.41 -7.84
C ILE A 126 7.73 6.09 -7.25
N GLN A 127 8.97 6.01 -6.82
CA GLN A 127 9.55 4.78 -6.31
C GLN A 127 10.05 4.98 -4.89
N ALA A 128 10.01 3.90 -4.11
CA ALA A 128 10.55 3.90 -2.77
C ALA A 128 10.79 2.47 -2.33
N THR A 129 11.64 2.32 -1.33
CA THR A 129 11.84 1.05 -0.65
C THR A 129 11.28 1.21 0.75
N LEU A 130 10.34 0.37 1.13
CA LEU A 130 9.71 0.42 2.45
C LEU A 130 10.13 -0.79 3.27
N SER A 131 10.46 -0.53 4.53
CA SER A 131 10.72 -1.59 5.49
C SER A 131 9.53 -1.63 6.44
N VAL A 132 9.01 -2.82 6.66
CA VAL A 132 7.83 -3.00 7.51
C VAL A 132 8.10 -4.12 8.50
N PHE A 133 7.42 -4.05 9.64
CA PHE A 133 7.47 -5.12 10.62
C PHE A 133 6.07 -5.63 10.85
N GLU A 134 5.90 -6.93 10.72
CA GLU A 134 4.64 -7.59 10.88
C GLU A 134 4.85 -8.75 11.84
N PRO A 135 4.34 -8.65 13.07
CA PRO A 135 4.55 -9.71 14.06
C PRO A 135 4.01 -11.03 13.53
N THR A 136 4.83 -12.06 13.58
CA THR A 136 4.45 -13.36 13.03
C THR A 136 3.51 -14.09 13.96
N GLU A 137 3.67 -13.86 15.25
CA GLU A 137 2.71 -14.40 16.20
C GLU A 137 2.94 -13.75 17.54
N THR A 138 1.95 -13.91 18.39
CA THR A 138 1.98 -13.30 19.71
C THR A 138 2.63 -14.25 20.68
N PRO A 139 3.68 -13.86 21.34
CA PRO A 139 4.41 -14.79 22.20
C PRO A 139 3.78 -15.03 23.56
N PHE A 140 2.68 -14.42 23.83
CA PHE A 140 2.06 -14.55 25.15
C PHE A 140 0.89 -15.45 25.21
N GLU A 141 0.61 -16.06 24.19
CA GLU A 141 -0.55 -16.94 24.23
C GLU A 141 -0.31 -18.13 25.03
#